data_5999b89bcb49843e5ee38758b987fbed
#
_entry.id   5999b89bcb49843e5ee38758b987fbed
#
_cell.length_a   1.000
_cell.length_b   1.000
_cell.length_c   1.000
_cell.angle_alpha   90.00
_cell.angle_beta   90.00
_cell.angle_gamma   90.00
#
_symmetry.space_group_name_H-M   'P 1'
#
loop_
_entity.id
_entity.type
_entity.pdbx_description
1 polymer ?
#
loop_
_entity_poly.entity_id
_entity_poly.type
_entity_poly.pdbx_seq_one_letter_code
_entity_poly.pdbx_strand_id
1 'polypeptide(L)'
;MSSILIIDDEKAIRKTLAEILSFEGYKIDEAADGEEGLKRFSEKNYDLVLCDIKMPKLDGIEFLERAKMVHPDVPIIMISGHGNVDTAVEAVKKGAFDYISKPPDLTRLLITLRNAIDKQELVTQTKVLKRRVSKVQEMVGESGPIKKIKDTIQKVAPTDARVLITGENGVGKEMVARWIHEKSNRNSGPIVEVNCAAIPGELIESELFGHEKGSFTSAIKQRIGKFEQANGGTLFLDEIGDMSLSAQAKVLRALQEGKIARVGADKDINVDVRVIAATNKDLLKEVDDKNFRLDLYHRLGVIIIHVPSLNERREDIPHLVNYFLEMIAAEYGQPVKVLEKKGMEALQQYNWSGNIR
;
A
#
# COMPACT_ATOMS: atom_id res chain seq x y z
N MET A 1 9.28 25.63 -3.25
CA MET A 1 9.80 26.37 -2.07
C MET A 1 9.08 25.84 -0.84
N SER A 2 9.81 25.20 0.06
CA SER A 2 9.21 24.61 1.26
C SER A 2 8.84 25.70 2.28
N SER A 3 7.71 25.52 2.97
CA SER A 3 7.14 26.46 3.93
C SER A 3 7.42 25.98 5.35
N ILE A 4 8.06 26.80 6.16
CA ILE A 4 8.46 26.50 7.54
C ILE A 4 7.75 27.44 8.51
N LEU A 5 7.18 26.89 9.58
CA LEU A 5 6.65 27.65 10.70
C LEU A 5 7.68 27.69 11.85
N ILE A 6 8.06 28.88 12.31
CA ILE A 6 8.96 29.07 13.46
C ILE A 6 8.12 29.55 14.64
N ILE A 7 8.17 28.81 15.74
CA ILE A 7 7.45 29.10 16.98
C ILE A 7 8.48 29.27 18.10
N ASP A 8 8.62 30.48 18.63
CA ASP A 8 9.57 30.82 19.68
C ASP A 8 9.10 32.12 20.36
N ASP A 9 9.15 32.25 21.65
CA ASP A 9 8.72 33.48 22.35
C ASP A 9 9.75 34.61 22.25
N GLU A 10 11.03 34.25 22.00
CA GLU A 10 12.12 35.22 21.85
C GLU A 10 12.16 35.83 20.45
N LYS A 11 11.64 37.05 20.30
CA LYS A 11 11.59 37.78 19.01
C LYS A 11 12.93 37.86 18.27
N ALA A 12 14.04 37.97 19.01
CA ALA A 12 15.38 38.07 18.43
C ALA A 12 15.77 36.76 17.74
N ILE A 13 15.51 35.61 18.39
CA ILE A 13 15.80 34.28 17.87
C ILE A 13 14.93 34.00 16.64
N ARG A 14 13.61 34.25 16.73
CA ARG A 14 12.71 34.10 15.60
C ARG A 14 13.19 34.86 14.37
N LYS A 15 13.52 36.16 14.51
CA LYS A 15 13.98 36.96 13.38
C LYS A 15 15.29 36.46 12.80
N THR A 16 16.26 36.08 13.62
CA THR A 16 17.54 35.55 13.15
C THR A 16 17.34 34.25 12.36
N LEU A 17 16.55 33.35 12.91
CA LEU A 17 16.22 32.07 12.20
C LEU A 17 15.46 32.35 10.91
N ALA A 18 14.49 33.26 10.93
CA ALA A 18 13.72 33.62 9.74
C ALA A 18 14.58 34.21 8.63
N GLU A 19 15.51 35.12 8.97
CA GLU A 19 16.44 35.69 8.00
C GLU A 19 17.37 34.65 7.40
N ILE A 20 17.96 33.77 8.23
CA ILE A 20 18.87 32.72 7.77
C ILE A 20 18.13 31.75 6.85
N LEU A 21 16.97 31.26 7.26
CA LEU A 21 16.22 30.28 6.49
C LEU A 21 15.59 30.88 5.23
N SER A 22 15.21 32.15 5.26
CA SER A 22 14.77 32.87 4.05
C SER A 22 15.89 33.02 3.04
N PHE A 23 17.12 33.25 3.49
CA PHE A 23 18.31 33.32 2.63
C PHE A 23 18.60 31.96 1.97
N GLU A 24 18.36 30.86 2.68
CA GLU A 24 18.44 29.46 2.15
C GLU A 24 17.25 29.09 1.22
N GLY A 25 16.33 30.03 0.97
CA GLY A 25 15.25 29.85 0.01
C GLY A 25 13.98 29.22 0.58
N TYR A 26 13.80 29.16 1.90
CA TYR A 26 12.57 28.70 2.55
C TYR A 26 11.57 29.84 2.69
N LYS A 27 10.29 29.53 2.66
CA LYS A 27 9.21 30.47 2.98
C LYS A 27 8.88 30.35 4.46
N ILE A 28 9.02 31.45 5.18
CA ILE A 28 8.93 31.44 6.65
C ILE A 28 7.67 32.15 7.12
N ASP A 29 6.95 31.52 8.05
CA ASP A 29 5.95 32.14 8.90
C ASP A 29 6.42 32.05 10.36
N GLU A 30 6.07 33.05 11.18
CA GLU A 30 6.49 33.17 12.57
C GLU A 30 5.28 33.13 13.51
N ALA A 31 5.41 32.52 14.68
CA ALA A 31 4.45 32.57 15.77
C ALA A 31 5.20 32.88 17.09
N ALA A 32 4.58 33.66 17.96
CA ALA A 32 5.21 34.14 19.19
C ALA A 32 4.95 33.23 20.41
N ASP A 33 4.04 32.31 20.29
CA ASP A 33 3.71 31.32 21.33
C ASP A 33 3.04 30.05 20.69
N GLY A 34 2.89 29.02 21.49
CA GLY A 34 2.32 27.75 21.01
C GLY A 34 0.85 27.85 20.59
N GLU A 35 0.03 28.74 21.15
CA GLU A 35 -1.37 28.92 20.76
C GLU A 35 -1.47 29.56 19.37
N GLU A 36 -0.70 30.65 19.14
CA GLU A 36 -0.60 31.24 17.80
C GLU A 36 -0.05 30.26 16.78
N GLY A 37 0.98 29.50 17.18
CA GLY A 37 1.57 28.44 16.38
C GLY A 37 0.55 27.40 15.96
N LEU A 38 -0.24 26.88 16.89
CA LEU A 38 -1.26 25.86 16.63
C LEU A 38 -2.39 26.40 15.73
N LYS A 39 -2.80 27.65 15.92
CA LYS A 39 -3.79 28.30 15.06
C LYS A 39 -3.29 28.38 13.62
N ARG A 40 -2.07 28.93 13.40
CA ARG A 40 -1.49 29.03 12.05
C ARG A 40 -1.27 27.67 11.41
N PHE A 41 -0.83 26.68 12.20
CA PHE A 41 -0.62 25.29 11.76
C PHE A 41 -1.90 24.60 11.31
N SER A 42 -3.04 24.96 11.90
CA SER A 42 -4.36 24.43 11.50
C SER A 42 -4.95 25.14 10.28
N GLU A 43 -4.61 26.42 10.06
CA GLU A 43 -5.15 27.26 8.97
C GLU A 43 -4.35 27.11 7.66
N LYS A 44 -3.06 26.73 7.74
CA LYS A 44 -2.14 26.70 6.60
C LYS A 44 -1.27 25.45 6.63
N ASN A 45 -0.93 24.93 5.46
CA ASN A 45 -0.04 23.79 5.33
C ASN A 45 1.43 24.23 5.43
N TYR A 46 2.21 23.53 6.24
CA TYR A 46 3.65 23.69 6.38
C TYR A 46 4.37 22.38 6.09
N ASP A 47 5.56 22.49 5.53
CA ASP A 47 6.41 21.33 5.24
C ASP A 47 7.27 20.95 6.47
N LEU A 48 7.43 21.88 7.42
CA LEU A 48 8.19 21.66 8.65
C LEU A 48 7.83 22.73 9.71
N VAL A 49 7.96 22.36 10.98
CA VAL A 49 7.86 23.27 12.12
C VAL A 49 9.15 23.24 12.91
N LEU A 50 9.66 24.43 13.24
CA LEU A 50 10.67 24.67 14.29
C LEU A 50 9.97 25.21 15.51
N CYS A 51 10.04 24.53 16.65
CA CYS A 51 9.31 24.92 17.85
C CYS A 51 10.23 24.98 19.08
N ASP A 52 10.23 26.10 19.78
CA ASP A 52 10.84 26.15 21.11
C ASP A 52 10.03 25.31 22.10
N ILE A 53 10.72 24.74 23.07
CA ILE A 53 10.08 23.95 24.13
C ILE A 53 9.46 24.84 25.20
N LYS A 54 10.18 25.85 25.66
CA LYS A 54 9.72 26.69 26.74
C LYS A 54 9.10 27.99 26.22
N MET A 55 7.79 28.02 26.18
CA MET A 55 7.03 29.18 25.72
C MET A 55 5.86 29.45 26.67
N PRO A 56 5.40 30.72 26.77
CA PRO A 56 4.21 31.07 27.52
C PRO A 56 2.94 30.50 26.86
N LYS A 57 1.85 30.37 27.64
CA LYS A 57 0.52 29.91 27.27
C LYS A 57 0.49 28.40 26.95
N LEU A 58 0.98 27.98 25.80
CA LEU A 58 1.10 26.59 25.37
C LEU A 58 2.57 26.27 25.16
N ASP A 59 3.11 25.30 25.91
CA ASP A 59 4.51 24.89 25.76
C ASP A 59 4.73 24.06 24.48
N GLY A 60 5.99 23.91 24.07
CA GLY A 60 6.34 23.26 22.83
C GLY A 60 6.04 21.75 22.81
N ILE A 61 6.06 21.10 23.96
CA ILE A 61 5.73 19.66 24.06
C ILE A 61 4.21 19.46 23.88
N GLU A 62 3.41 20.31 24.51
CA GLU A 62 1.95 20.25 24.34
C GLU A 62 1.54 20.66 22.92
N PHE A 63 2.24 21.66 22.32
CA PHE A 63 2.08 21.98 20.91
C PHE A 63 2.37 20.76 20.01
N LEU A 64 3.47 20.07 20.24
CA LEU A 64 3.85 18.86 19.48
C LEU A 64 2.75 17.80 19.50
N GLU A 65 2.20 17.48 20.68
CA GLU A 65 1.15 16.49 20.82
C GLU A 65 -0.11 16.89 20.04
N ARG A 66 -0.57 18.13 20.19
CA ARG A 66 -1.75 18.64 19.48
C ARG A 66 -1.53 18.73 17.97
N ALA A 67 -0.35 19.20 17.54
CA ALA A 67 0.00 19.29 16.13
C ALA A 67 0.05 17.93 15.45
N LYS A 68 0.54 16.89 16.14
CA LYS A 68 0.54 15.50 15.64
C LYS A 68 -0.85 14.89 15.51
N MET A 69 -1.85 15.37 16.25
CA MET A 69 -3.24 14.97 16.06
C MET A 69 -3.85 15.60 14.80
N VAL A 70 -3.44 16.83 14.44
CA VAL A 70 -3.98 17.55 13.27
C VAL A 70 -3.26 17.12 11.97
N HIS A 71 -1.94 17.14 11.96
CA HIS A 71 -1.11 16.78 10.82
C HIS A 71 0.03 15.82 11.26
N PRO A 72 -0.21 14.51 11.40
CA PRO A 72 0.75 13.56 11.96
C PRO A 72 2.06 13.44 11.17
N ASP A 73 2.02 13.75 9.88
CA ASP A 73 3.17 13.57 8.97
C ASP A 73 4.11 14.75 8.93
N VAL A 74 3.69 15.95 9.36
CA VAL A 74 4.55 17.14 9.32
C VAL A 74 5.68 17.00 10.34
N PRO A 75 6.96 17.05 9.92
CA PRO A 75 8.08 16.97 10.85
C PRO A 75 8.14 18.20 11.74
N ILE A 76 8.33 17.98 13.03
CA ILE A 76 8.49 19.04 14.04
C ILE A 76 9.85 18.86 14.68
N ILE A 77 10.71 19.86 14.57
CA ILE A 77 12.02 19.91 15.20
C ILE A 77 11.91 20.82 16.43
N MET A 78 12.29 20.26 17.58
CA MET A 78 12.26 21.00 18.84
C MET A 78 13.58 21.75 19.05
N ILE A 79 13.51 22.99 19.54
CA ILE A 79 14.66 23.81 19.90
C ILE A 79 14.57 24.12 21.39
N SER A 80 15.66 24.09 22.14
CA SER A 80 15.64 24.47 23.57
C SER A 80 16.96 25.00 24.07
N GLY A 81 16.88 26.03 24.93
CA GLY A 81 18.04 26.65 25.60
C GLY A 81 18.57 25.89 26.83
N HIS A 82 17.84 24.86 27.30
CA HIS A 82 18.26 24.08 28.45
C HIS A 82 18.51 22.64 27.97
N GLY A 83 19.78 22.31 27.76
CA GLY A 83 20.22 21.00 27.24
C GLY A 83 20.04 19.85 28.24
N ASN A 84 18.80 19.61 28.71
CA ASN A 84 18.51 18.44 29.50
C ASN A 84 18.20 17.25 28.53
N VAL A 85 19.02 16.23 28.61
CA VAL A 85 18.89 15.00 27.81
C VAL A 85 17.50 14.36 27.98
N ASP A 86 16.92 14.45 29.17
CA ASP A 86 15.61 13.90 29.47
C ASP A 86 14.50 14.57 28.65
N THR A 87 14.54 15.89 28.49
CA THR A 87 13.57 16.66 27.69
C THR A 87 13.71 16.34 26.19
N ALA A 88 14.94 16.14 25.70
CA ALA A 88 15.19 15.74 24.32
C ALA A 88 14.61 14.33 24.04
N VAL A 89 14.83 13.38 24.97
CA VAL A 89 14.31 12.02 24.87
C VAL A 89 12.78 12.02 24.93
N GLU A 90 12.18 12.84 25.79
CA GLU A 90 10.72 13.00 25.88
C GLU A 90 10.13 13.51 24.56
N ALA A 91 10.70 14.59 24.00
CA ALA A 91 10.25 15.16 22.74
C ALA A 91 10.27 14.13 21.60
N VAL A 92 11.36 13.36 21.47
CA VAL A 92 11.47 12.31 20.44
C VAL A 92 10.46 11.19 20.69
N LYS A 93 10.24 10.75 21.93
CA LYS A 93 9.22 9.75 22.28
C LYS A 93 7.81 10.21 21.93
N LYS A 94 7.52 11.51 22.03
CA LYS A 94 6.24 12.13 21.67
C LYS A 94 6.10 12.43 20.18
N GLY A 95 7.11 12.09 19.35
CA GLY A 95 7.04 12.15 17.90
C GLY A 95 7.70 13.38 17.27
N ALA A 96 8.56 14.09 17.98
CA ALA A 96 9.44 15.08 17.36
C ALA A 96 10.39 14.39 16.37
N PHE A 97 10.70 15.09 15.27
CA PHE A 97 11.63 14.57 14.27
C PHE A 97 13.07 14.59 14.79
N ASP A 98 13.46 15.66 15.45
CA ASP A 98 14.77 15.85 16.11
C ASP A 98 14.69 16.95 17.18
N TYR A 99 15.78 17.10 17.92
CA TYR A 99 15.97 18.10 18.95
C TYR A 99 17.30 18.85 18.74
N ILE A 100 17.27 20.16 18.84
CA ILE A 100 18.44 21.06 18.67
C ILE A 100 18.59 21.98 19.89
N SER A 101 19.78 22.03 20.49
CA SER A 101 20.08 22.94 21.61
C SER A 101 20.29 24.37 21.13
N LYS A 102 19.84 25.37 21.91
CA LYS A 102 20.18 26.78 21.71
C LYS A 102 21.56 27.08 22.34
N PRO A 103 22.42 27.91 21.71
CA PRO A 103 22.27 28.45 20.36
C PRO A 103 22.42 27.35 19.31
N PRO A 104 21.58 27.32 18.26
CA PRO A 104 21.64 26.28 17.25
C PRO A 104 22.92 26.40 16.42
N ASP A 105 23.63 25.27 16.27
CA ASP A 105 24.65 25.15 15.24
C ASP A 105 23.97 25.20 13.89
N LEU A 106 24.29 26.19 13.07
CA LEU A 106 23.65 26.44 11.79
C LEU A 106 23.84 25.28 10.82
N THR A 107 25.00 24.65 10.80
CA THR A 107 25.29 23.52 9.92
C THR A 107 24.41 22.32 10.29
N ARG A 108 24.32 22.01 11.58
CA ARG A 108 23.47 20.95 12.10
C ARG A 108 21.99 21.24 11.84
N LEU A 109 21.53 22.47 12.07
CA LEU A 109 20.17 22.90 11.83
C LEU A 109 19.77 22.68 10.36
N LEU A 110 20.59 23.19 9.41
CA LEU A 110 20.32 23.09 7.99
C LEU A 110 20.31 21.63 7.50
N ILE A 111 21.23 20.80 7.99
CA ILE A 111 21.24 19.37 7.67
C ILE A 111 19.98 18.68 8.20
N THR A 112 19.58 18.95 9.45
CA THR A 112 18.40 18.35 10.07
C THR A 112 17.12 18.77 9.33
N LEU A 113 17.00 20.06 8.97
CA LEU A 113 15.89 20.59 8.18
C LEU A 113 15.77 19.90 6.82
N ARG A 114 16.88 19.77 6.08
CA ARG A 114 16.89 19.09 4.78
C ARG A 114 16.45 17.65 4.91
N ASN A 115 17.02 16.90 5.85
CA ASN A 115 16.64 15.50 6.09
C ASN A 115 15.15 15.35 6.46
N ALA A 116 14.60 16.28 7.24
CA ALA A 116 13.20 16.28 7.63
C ALA A 116 12.27 16.51 6.42
N ILE A 117 12.60 17.50 5.59
CA ILE A 117 11.83 17.82 4.37
C ILE A 117 11.92 16.70 3.34
N ASP A 118 13.11 16.14 3.09
CA ASP A 118 13.32 15.03 2.16
C ASP A 118 12.51 13.78 2.59
N LYS A 119 12.50 13.47 3.88
CA LYS A 119 11.70 12.37 4.42
C LYS A 119 10.20 12.60 4.23
N GLN A 120 9.72 13.83 4.48
CA GLN A 120 8.31 14.17 4.28
C GLN A 120 7.93 14.11 2.81
N GLU A 121 8.79 14.58 1.91
CA GLU A 121 8.56 14.49 0.46
C GLU A 121 8.48 13.04 0.00
N LEU A 122 9.37 12.15 0.46
CA LEU A 122 9.31 10.71 0.19
C LEU A 122 8.03 10.07 0.72
N VAL A 123 7.58 10.42 1.94
CA VAL A 123 6.31 9.93 2.51
C VAL A 123 5.14 10.41 1.65
N THR A 124 5.14 11.68 1.25
CA THR A 124 4.08 12.26 0.43
C THR A 124 4.06 11.64 -0.97
N GLN A 125 5.22 11.49 -1.63
CA GLN A 125 5.33 10.80 -2.92
C GLN A 125 4.87 9.35 -2.82
N THR A 126 5.26 8.63 -1.77
CA THR A 126 4.82 7.26 -1.51
C THR A 126 3.30 7.19 -1.31
N LYS A 127 2.69 8.15 -0.60
CA LYS A 127 1.22 8.24 -0.44
C LYS A 127 0.52 8.56 -1.77
N VAL A 128 1.08 9.46 -2.57
CA VAL A 128 0.55 9.79 -3.91
C VAL A 128 0.67 8.61 -4.86
N LEU A 129 1.82 7.93 -4.86
CA LEU A 129 2.03 6.70 -5.63
C LEU A 129 1.10 5.57 -5.15
N LYS A 130 1.00 5.35 -3.84
CA LYS A 130 0.03 4.42 -3.26
C LYS A 130 -1.40 4.79 -3.66
N ARG A 131 -1.82 6.06 -3.61
CA ARG A 131 -3.15 6.50 -4.06
C ARG A 131 -3.36 6.35 -5.57
N ARG A 132 -2.32 6.51 -6.40
CA ARG A 132 -2.40 6.25 -7.85
C ARG A 132 -2.47 4.76 -8.17
N VAL A 133 -1.74 3.93 -7.41
CA VAL A 133 -1.78 2.46 -7.50
C VAL A 133 -3.04 1.91 -6.82
N SER A 134 -3.48 2.49 -5.72
CA SER A 134 -4.67 2.16 -4.95
C SER A 134 -5.89 3.02 -5.28
N LYS A 135 -6.08 3.50 -6.51
CA LYS A 135 -7.44 3.61 -7.02
C LYS A 135 -7.92 2.17 -7.12
N VAL A 136 -8.37 1.61 -5.97
CA VAL A 136 -9.18 0.40 -5.99
C VAL A 136 -10.31 0.71 -6.94
N GLN A 137 -10.22 0.13 -8.13
CA GLN A 137 -11.31 0.20 -9.07
C GLN A 137 -12.51 -0.34 -8.32
N GLU A 138 -13.55 0.46 -8.18
CA GLU A 138 -14.74 0.04 -7.47
C GLU A 138 -15.28 -1.22 -8.15
N MET A 139 -15.62 -2.25 -7.35
CA MET A 139 -16.24 -3.46 -7.91
C MET A 139 -17.64 -3.09 -8.39
N VAL A 140 -17.72 -2.73 -9.68
CA VAL A 140 -18.93 -2.30 -10.35
C VAL A 140 -19.87 -3.48 -10.55
N GLY A 141 -21.15 -3.29 -10.25
CA GLY A 141 -22.21 -4.28 -10.40
C GLY A 141 -23.11 -4.35 -9.18
N GLU A 142 -24.38 -4.60 -9.42
CA GLU A 142 -25.45 -4.71 -8.43
C GLU A 142 -26.22 -6.02 -8.52
N SER A 143 -25.84 -6.91 -9.42
CA SER A 143 -26.43 -8.24 -9.57
C SER A 143 -26.37 -9.05 -8.27
N GLY A 144 -27.30 -9.96 -8.09
CA GLY A 144 -27.35 -10.83 -6.93
C GLY A 144 -26.03 -11.60 -6.68
N PRO A 145 -25.37 -12.17 -7.69
CA PRO A 145 -24.07 -12.82 -7.55
C PRO A 145 -22.97 -11.85 -7.07
N ILE A 146 -22.91 -10.64 -7.63
CA ILE A 146 -21.89 -9.65 -7.21
C ILE A 146 -22.11 -9.15 -5.79
N LYS A 147 -23.37 -8.93 -5.37
CA LYS A 147 -23.70 -8.60 -3.99
C LYS A 147 -23.23 -9.68 -3.02
N LYS A 148 -23.46 -10.96 -3.34
CA LYS A 148 -22.98 -12.11 -2.53
C LYS A 148 -21.45 -12.11 -2.43
N ILE A 149 -20.72 -11.81 -3.50
CA ILE A 149 -19.27 -11.72 -3.47
C ILE A 149 -18.83 -10.56 -2.56
N LYS A 150 -19.43 -9.39 -2.69
CA LYS A 150 -19.16 -8.21 -1.83
C LYS A 150 -19.38 -8.55 -0.34
N ASP A 151 -20.47 -9.22 -0.02
CA ASP A 151 -20.79 -9.65 1.36
C ASP A 151 -19.78 -10.69 1.88
N THR A 152 -19.39 -11.63 1.02
CA THR A 152 -18.36 -12.63 1.38
C THR A 152 -17.02 -11.96 1.63
N ILE A 153 -16.61 -11.01 0.79
CA ILE A 153 -15.38 -10.24 0.97
C ILE A 153 -15.41 -9.50 2.32
N GLN A 154 -16.53 -8.85 2.68
CA GLN A 154 -16.64 -8.14 3.96
C GLN A 154 -16.43 -9.04 5.17
N LYS A 155 -16.91 -10.29 5.11
CA LYS A 155 -16.77 -11.27 6.19
C LYS A 155 -15.38 -11.88 6.26
N VAL A 156 -14.75 -12.10 5.10
CA VAL A 156 -13.48 -12.84 4.98
C VAL A 156 -12.26 -11.94 5.08
N ALA A 157 -12.36 -10.70 4.60
CA ALA A 157 -11.23 -9.80 4.56
C ALA A 157 -10.57 -9.54 5.93
N PRO A 158 -11.32 -9.34 7.05
CA PRO A 158 -10.71 -9.13 8.36
C PRO A 158 -10.02 -10.36 8.95
N THR A 159 -10.18 -11.53 8.33
CA THR A 159 -9.57 -12.79 8.79
C THR A 159 -8.26 -13.07 8.02
N ASP A 160 -7.41 -13.96 8.56
CA ASP A 160 -6.24 -14.49 7.85
C ASP A 160 -6.57 -15.75 7.02
N ALA A 161 -7.86 -16.06 6.84
CA ALA A 161 -8.27 -17.21 6.04
C ALA A 161 -7.76 -17.10 4.60
N ARG A 162 -7.29 -18.21 4.06
CA ARG A 162 -6.90 -18.32 2.65
C ARG A 162 -8.14 -18.35 1.79
N VAL A 163 -8.04 -17.74 0.62
CA VAL A 163 -9.14 -17.63 -0.32
C VAL A 163 -8.70 -18.18 -1.68
N LEU A 164 -9.49 -19.06 -2.24
CA LEU A 164 -9.38 -19.52 -3.62
C LEU A 164 -10.47 -18.84 -4.45
N ILE A 165 -10.08 -18.08 -5.46
CA ILE A 165 -10.97 -17.37 -6.36
C ILE A 165 -11.05 -18.19 -7.66
N THR A 166 -12.25 -18.61 -8.05
CA THR A 166 -12.47 -19.37 -9.28
C THR A 166 -13.32 -18.57 -10.26
N GLY A 167 -13.16 -18.82 -11.55
CA GLY A 167 -13.94 -18.17 -12.60
C GLY A 167 -13.17 -18.06 -13.91
N GLU A 168 -13.87 -17.79 -14.98
CA GLU A 168 -13.30 -17.65 -16.33
C GLU A 168 -12.27 -16.53 -16.42
N ASN A 169 -11.54 -16.48 -17.54
CA ASN A 169 -10.61 -15.39 -17.81
C ASN A 169 -11.38 -14.07 -18.04
N GLY A 170 -10.83 -12.97 -17.49
CA GLY A 170 -11.43 -11.64 -17.67
C GLY A 170 -12.64 -11.31 -16.81
N VAL A 171 -13.08 -12.19 -15.88
CA VAL A 171 -14.24 -11.94 -14.99
C VAL A 171 -13.95 -10.94 -13.87
N GLY A 172 -12.66 -10.67 -13.56
CA GLY A 172 -12.24 -9.76 -12.50
C GLY A 172 -11.73 -10.44 -11.24
N LYS A 173 -11.13 -11.64 -11.31
CA LYS A 173 -10.52 -12.36 -10.18
C LYS A 173 -9.50 -11.52 -9.41
N GLU A 174 -8.63 -10.79 -10.12
CA GLU A 174 -7.64 -9.87 -9.54
C GLU A 174 -8.31 -8.77 -8.70
N MET A 175 -9.41 -8.19 -9.19
CA MET A 175 -10.17 -7.17 -8.47
C MET A 175 -10.69 -7.70 -7.12
N VAL A 176 -11.20 -8.94 -7.10
CA VAL A 176 -11.67 -9.60 -5.87
C VAL A 176 -10.51 -9.76 -4.89
N ALA A 177 -9.32 -10.21 -5.36
CA ALA A 177 -8.14 -10.37 -4.52
C ALA A 177 -7.67 -9.03 -3.92
N ARG A 178 -7.62 -7.96 -4.72
CA ARG A 178 -7.28 -6.61 -4.27
C ARG A 178 -8.27 -6.10 -3.22
N TRP A 179 -9.57 -6.31 -3.42
CA TRP A 179 -10.59 -5.90 -2.45
C TRP A 179 -10.49 -6.66 -1.13
N ILE A 180 -10.16 -7.95 -1.16
CA ILE A 180 -9.90 -8.74 0.06
C ILE A 180 -8.71 -8.15 0.82
N HIS A 181 -7.62 -7.83 0.13
CA HIS A 181 -6.44 -7.22 0.77
C HIS A 181 -6.76 -5.86 1.39
N GLU A 182 -7.40 -4.98 0.65
CA GLU A 182 -7.71 -3.61 1.09
C GLU A 182 -8.64 -3.53 2.30
N LYS A 183 -9.60 -4.48 2.38
CA LYS A 183 -10.52 -4.58 3.52
C LYS A 183 -9.96 -5.45 4.65
N SER A 184 -8.73 -5.94 4.54
CA SER A 184 -8.08 -6.78 5.53
C SER A 184 -7.33 -5.97 6.59
N ASN A 185 -6.99 -6.63 7.70
CA ASN A 185 -6.10 -6.08 8.73
C ASN A 185 -4.65 -5.90 8.23
N ARG A 186 -4.33 -6.41 7.01
CA ARG A 186 -3.02 -6.33 6.36
C ARG A 186 -2.95 -5.27 5.24
N ASN A 187 -3.95 -4.40 5.15
CA ASN A 187 -4.04 -3.37 4.10
C ASN A 187 -2.89 -2.34 4.10
N SER A 188 -2.22 -2.17 5.24
CA SER A 188 -1.00 -1.34 5.34
C SER A 188 0.26 -2.04 4.81
N GLY A 189 0.23 -3.38 4.73
CA GLY A 189 1.32 -4.19 4.19
C GLY A 189 1.33 -4.25 2.66
N PRO A 190 2.34 -4.91 2.07
CA PRO A 190 2.41 -5.06 0.63
C PRO A 190 1.35 -6.05 0.11
N ILE A 191 0.80 -5.79 -1.08
CA ILE A 191 0.19 -6.81 -1.92
C ILE A 191 1.17 -7.13 -3.04
N VAL A 192 1.58 -8.40 -3.12
CA VAL A 192 2.51 -8.88 -4.16
C VAL A 192 1.75 -9.84 -5.05
N GLU A 193 1.73 -9.54 -6.34
CA GLU A 193 0.99 -10.32 -7.34
C GLU A 193 1.94 -11.15 -8.19
N VAL A 194 1.55 -12.39 -8.46
CA VAL A 194 2.30 -13.33 -9.29
C VAL A 194 1.34 -14.04 -10.22
N ASN A 195 1.50 -13.84 -11.52
CA ASN A 195 0.79 -14.63 -12.51
C ASN A 195 1.61 -15.87 -12.84
N CYS A 196 1.15 -17.05 -12.38
CA CYS A 196 1.89 -18.31 -12.52
C CYS A 196 1.96 -18.77 -13.98
N ALA A 197 0.97 -18.45 -14.82
CA ALA A 197 0.98 -18.79 -16.24
C ALA A 197 1.99 -17.97 -17.06
N ALA A 198 2.34 -16.76 -16.59
CA ALA A 198 3.27 -15.87 -17.30
C ALA A 198 4.75 -16.21 -17.04
N ILE A 199 5.04 -17.07 -16.07
CA ILE A 199 6.40 -17.43 -15.66
C ILE A 199 6.74 -18.83 -16.16
N PRO A 200 7.85 -19.03 -16.90
CA PRO A 200 8.29 -20.37 -17.27
C PRO A 200 8.43 -21.29 -16.06
N GLY A 201 7.95 -22.55 -16.17
CA GLY A 201 7.91 -23.49 -15.04
C GLY A 201 9.25 -23.71 -14.33
N GLU A 202 10.38 -23.60 -15.04
CA GLU A 202 11.73 -23.69 -14.49
C GLU A 202 12.11 -22.47 -13.63
N LEU A 203 11.50 -21.31 -13.86
CA LEU A 203 11.81 -20.06 -13.15
C LEU A 203 10.86 -19.75 -12.02
N ILE A 204 9.69 -20.40 -11.96
CA ILE A 204 8.65 -20.07 -10.99
C ILE A 204 9.12 -20.23 -9.54
N GLU A 205 9.92 -21.25 -9.26
CA GLU A 205 10.49 -21.45 -7.92
C GLU A 205 11.42 -20.31 -7.53
N SER A 206 12.30 -19.90 -8.45
CA SER A 206 13.23 -18.79 -8.24
C SER A 206 12.51 -17.44 -8.06
N GLU A 207 11.39 -17.22 -8.79
CA GLU A 207 10.57 -16.02 -8.62
C GLU A 207 9.83 -16.04 -7.27
N LEU A 208 9.21 -17.15 -6.89
CA LEU A 208 8.43 -17.25 -5.66
C LEU A 208 9.31 -17.21 -4.40
N PHE A 209 10.38 -18.00 -4.38
CA PHE A 209 11.18 -18.24 -3.17
C PHE A 209 12.50 -17.49 -3.16
N GLY A 210 12.93 -16.93 -4.31
CA GLY A 210 14.26 -16.34 -4.47
C GLY A 210 15.36 -17.38 -4.70
N HIS A 211 16.57 -16.93 -4.93
CA HIS A 211 17.72 -17.79 -5.13
C HIS A 211 19.01 -17.19 -4.56
N GLU A 212 19.93 -18.06 -4.17
CA GLU A 212 21.28 -17.70 -3.80
C GLU A 212 22.16 -17.58 -5.05
N LYS A 213 23.25 -16.81 -4.92
CA LYS A 213 24.25 -16.69 -5.99
C LYS A 213 24.82 -18.06 -6.31
N GLY A 214 24.85 -18.44 -7.60
CA GLY A 214 25.42 -19.72 -8.06
C GLY A 214 24.50 -20.93 -7.96
N SER A 215 23.24 -20.78 -7.57
CA SER A 215 22.28 -21.87 -7.45
C SER A 215 21.88 -22.52 -8.79
N PHE A 216 22.05 -21.78 -9.90
CA PHE A 216 21.91 -22.27 -11.27
C PHE A 216 22.76 -21.40 -12.22
N THR A 217 22.92 -21.82 -13.47
CA THR A 217 23.89 -21.23 -14.44
C THR A 217 23.76 -19.71 -14.61
N SER A 218 22.55 -19.15 -14.53
CA SER A 218 22.28 -17.72 -14.68
C SER A 218 22.10 -16.97 -13.35
N ALA A 219 22.32 -17.61 -12.20
CA ALA A 219 22.21 -17.00 -10.87
C ALA A 219 23.47 -16.18 -10.50
N ILE A 220 23.70 -15.07 -11.19
CA ILE A 220 24.88 -14.20 -10.99
C ILE A 220 24.87 -13.49 -9.64
N LYS A 221 23.66 -13.15 -9.13
CA LYS A 221 23.42 -12.44 -7.86
C LYS A 221 22.33 -13.15 -7.06
N GLN A 222 22.34 -12.96 -5.74
CA GLN A 222 21.23 -13.34 -4.88
C GLN A 222 19.98 -12.52 -5.24
N ARG A 223 18.79 -13.15 -5.22
CA ARG A 223 17.51 -12.48 -5.46
C ARG A 223 16.50 -12.86 -4.39
N ILE A 224 15.80 -11.84 -3.87
CA ILE A 224 14.71 -12.00 -2.90
C ILE A 224 13.46 -12.46 -3.65
N GLY A 225 12.79 -13.50 -3.12
CA GLY A 225 11.57 -14.07 -3.70
C GLY A 225 10.31 -13.28 -3.36
N LYS A 226 9.21 -13.61 -4.06
CA LYS A 226 7.90 -12.95 -3.88
C LYS A 226 7.30 -13.20 -2.49
N PHE A 227 7.52 -14.36 -1.87
CA PHE A 227 7.11 -14.63 -0.50
C PHE A 227 7.78 -13.69 0.51
N GLU A 228 9.10 -13.45 0.38
CA GLU A 228 9.80 -12.49 1.23
C GLU A 228 9.31 -11.06 1.00
N GLN A 229 9.05 -10.67 -0.28
CA GLN A 229 8.52 -9.35 -0.62
C GLN A 229 7.13 -9.11 -0.05
N ALA A 230 6.31 -10.17 0.10
CA ALA A 230 4.95 -10.10 0.63
C ALA A 230 4.89 -10.19 2.17
N ASN A 231 6.04 -10.26 2.85
CA ASN A 231 6.07 -10.43 4.31
C ASN A 231 5.33 -9.29 5.04
N GLY A 232 4.49 -9.65 6.00
CA GLY A 232 3.57 -8.73 6.69
C GLY A 232 2.35 -8.30 5.88
N GLY A 233 2.18 -8.81 4.65
CA GLY A 233 1.12 -8.44 3.72
C GLY A 233 0.39 -9.62 3.10
N THR A 234 0.11 -9.51 1.80
CA THR A 234 -0.66 -10.50 1.02
C THR A 234 0.10 -10.90 -0.25
N LEU A 235 0.18 -12.20 -0.52
CA LEU A 235 0.63 -12.77 -1.78
C LEU A 235 -0.58 -13.24 -2.59
N PHE A 236 -0.77 -12.68 -3.77
CA PHE A 236 -1.79 -13.10 -4.72
C PHE A 236 -1.15 -13.96 -5.81
N LEU A 237 -1.58 -15.21 -5.90
CA LEU A 237 -1.14 -16.20 -6.88
C LEU A 237 -2.24 -16.36 -7.94
N ASP A 238 -2.09 -15.67 -9.07
CA ASP A 238 -3.03 -15.80 -10.18
C ASP A 238 -2.65 -16.99 -11.06
N GLU A 239 -3.66 -17.65 -11.62
CA GLU A 239 -3.58 -18.87 -12.44
C GLU A 239 -2.73 -19.97 -11.76
N ILE A 240 -3.05 -20.24 -10.47
CA ILE A 240 -2.33 -21.22 -9.64
C ILE A 240 -2.34 -22.63 -10.26
N GLY A 241 -3.35 -22.97 -11.07
CA GLY A 241 -3.48 -24.24 -11.77
C GLY A 241 -2.42 -24.48 -12.85
N ASP A 242 -1.60 -23.45 -13.21
CA ASP A 242 -0.51 -23.57 -14.17
C ASP A 242 0.86 -23.78 -13.51
N MET A 243 0.88 -23.84 -12.17
CA MET A 243 2.12 -24.02 -11.41
C MET A 243 2.66 -25.45 -11.51
N SER A 244 3.97 -25.61 -11.67
CA SER A 244 4.62 -26.92 -11.67
C SER A 244 4.45 -27.66 -10.34
N LEU A 245 4.38 -29.01 -10.37
CA LEU A 245 4.22 -29.83 -9.17
C LEU A 245 5.32 -29.61 -8.12
N SER A 246 6.54 -29.31 -8.53
CA SER A 246 7.65 -29.00 -7.63
C SER A 246 7.42 -27.67 -6.88
N ALA A 247 6.97 -26.64 -7.60
CA ALA A 247 6.62 -25.36 -7.00
C ALA A 247 5.39 -25.48 -6.08
N GLN A 248 4.39 -26.27 -6.47
CA GLN A 248 3.22 -26.57 -5.62
C GLN A 248 3.63 -27.18 -4.28
N ALA A 249 4.60 -28.12 -4.25
CA ALA A 249 5.11 -28.72 -3.02
C ALA A 249 5.76 -27.68 -2.09
N LYS A 250 6.55 -26.76 -2.65
CA LYS A 250 7.19 -25.68 -1.88
C LYS A 250 6.18 -24.65 -1.37
N VAL A 251 5.17 -24.30 -2.18
CA VAL A 251 4.06 -23.43 -1.74
C VAL A 251 3.31 -24.07 -0.60
N LEU A 252 3.00 -25.38 -0.69
CA LEU A 252 2.35 -26.11 0.40
C LEU A 252 3.15 -26.04 1.69
N ARG A 253 4.46 -26.26 1.63
CA ARG A 253 5.35 -26.14 2.80
C ARG A 253 5.30 -24.72 3.39
N ALA A 254 5.40 -23.68 2.56
CA ALA A 254 5.29 -22.30 3.01
C ALA A 254 3.95 -22.01 3.71
N LEU A 255 2.84 -22.57 3.20
CA LEU A 255 1.51 -22.42 3.79
C LEU A 255 1.33 -23.20 5.11
N GLN A 256 2.08 -24.28 5.32
CA GLN A 256 2.00 -25.12 6.52
C GLN A 256 2.89 -24.62 7.65
N GLU A 257 4.14 -24.30 7.31
CA GLU A 257 5.20 -24.02 8.28
C GLU A 257 5.44 -22.50 8.49
N GLY A 258 4.94 -21.64 7.61
CA GLY A 258 5.28 -20.21 7.61
C GLY A 258 6.77 -19.95 7.32
N LYS A 259 7.41 -20.87 6.60
CA LYS A 259 8.84 -20.85 6.28
C LYS A 259 9.07 -21.14 4.81
N ILE A 260 10.08 -20.52 4.27
CA ILE A 260 10.55 -20.76 2.91
C ILE A 260 12.07 -20.96 2.92
N ALA A 261 12.60 -21.60 1.88
CA ALA A 261 14.04 -21.66 1.60
C ALA A 261 14.29 -21.16 0.19
N ARG A 262 15.32 -20.34 -0.02
CA ARG A 262 15.74 -19.90 -1.35
C ARG A 262 16.30 -21.07 -2.14
N VAL A 263 16.18 -21.01 -3.44
CA VAL A 263 16.78 -22.03 -4.31
C VAL A 263 18.30 -22.02 -4.12
N GLY A 264 18.87 -23.17 -3.78
CA GLY A 264 20.30 -23.32 -3.46
C GLY A 264 20.70 -22.93 -2.03
N ALA A 265 19.74 -22.71 -1.13
CA ALA A 265 20.00 -22.47 0.29
C ALA A 265 19.36 -23.56 1.17
N ASP A 266 20.06 -23.93 2.24
CA ASP A 266 19.55 -24.82 3.28
C ASP A 266 18.89 -24.05 4.45
N LYS A 267 18.99 -22.70 4.45
CA LYS A 267 18.52 -21.86 5.54
C LYS A 267 17.04 -21.53 5.35
N ASP A 268 16.23 -21.88 6.36
CA ASP A 268 14.83 -21.47 6.44
C ASP A 268 14.70 -19.98 6.80
N ILE A 269 13.74 -19.30 6.12
CA ILE A 269 13.37 -17.90 6.34
C ILE A 269 11.91 -17.90 6.79
N ASN A 270 11.63 -17.32 7.95
CA ASN A 270 10.26 -17.15 8.44
C ASN A 270 9.55 -16.06 7.62
N VAL A 271 8.32 -16.33 7.20
CA VAL A 271 7.46 -15.40 6.47
C VAL A 271 6.06 -15.41 7.06
N ASP A 272 5.51 -14.22 7.27
CA ASP A 272 4.10 -14.03 7.66
C ASP A 272 3.34 -13.43 6.50
N VAL A 273 2.72 -14.29 5.68
CA VAL A 273 2.07 -13.89 4.43
C VAL A 273 0.67 -14.49 4.35
N ARG A 274 -0.33 -13.64 4.14
CA ARG A 274 -1.66 -14.10 3.74
C ARG A 274 -1.65 -14.47 2.26
N VAL A 275 -2.07 -15.70 1.92
CA VAL A 275 -2.12 -16.14 0.52
C VAL A 275 -3.56 -16.12 0.00
N ILE A 276 -3.76 -15.50 -1.15
CA ILE A 276 -4.97 -15.53 -1.98
C ILE A 276 -4.56 -16.17 -3.31
N ALA A 277 -5.30 -17.16 -3.78
CA ALA A 277 -5.04 -17.81 -5.06
C ALA A 277 -6.22 -17.62 -6.01
N ALA A 278 -5.95 -17.58 -7.31
CA ALA A 278 -6.98 -17.55 -8.34
C ALA A 278 -6.68 -18.55 -9.47
N THR A 279 -7.73 -19.03 -10.12
CA THR A 279 -7.61 -19.92 -11.28
C THR A 279 -8.87 -19.89 -12.14
N ASN A 280 -8.69 -20.14 -13.43
CA ASN A 280 -9.77 -20.41 -14.38
C ASN A 280 -10.02 -21.93 -14.58
N LYS A 281 -9.12 -22.79 -14.05
CA LYS A 281 -9.19 -24.23 -14.18
C LYS A 281 -10.07 -24.87 -13.09
N ASP A 282 -10.65 -26.02 -13.41
CA ASP A 282 -11.22 -26.92 -12.41
C ASP A 282 -10.08 -27.70 -11.73
N LEU A 283 -9.68 -27.23 -10.54
CA LEU A 283 -8.54 -27.83 -9.82
C LEU A 283 -8.80 -29.27 -9.39
N LEU A 284 -10.05 -29.69 -9.17
CA LEU A 284 -10.35 -31.10 -8.84
C LEU A 284 -10.08 -31.99 -10.04
N LYS A 285 -10.45 -31.53 -11.23
CA LYS A 285 -10.12 -32.25 -12.48
C LYS A 285 -8.59 -32.26 -12.70
N GLU A 286 -7.90 -31.16 -12.45
CA GLU A 286 -6.43 -31.13 -12.53
C GLU A 286 -5.76 -32.07 -11.49
N VAL A 287 -6.42 -32.32 -10.33
CA VAL A 287 -5.97 -33.33 -9.36
C VAL A 287 -6.13 -34.73 -9.91
N ASP A 288 -7.27 -35.06 -10.53
CA ASP A 288 -7.52 -36.36 -11.16
C ASP A 288 -6.52 -36.61 -12.30
N ASP A 289 -6.20 -35.60 -13.08
CA ASP A 289 -5.22 -35.60 -14.17
C ASP A 289 -3.76 -35.58 -13.67
N LYS A 290 -3.52 -35.53 -12.34
CA LYS A 290 -2.20 -35.47 -11.68
C LYS A 290 -1.35 -34.22 -12.01
N ASN A 291 -1.99 -33.17 -12.43
CA ASN A 291 -1.37 -31.85 -12.69
C ASN A 291 -1.40 -30.94 -11.46
N PHE A 292 -2.28 -31.22 -10.50
CA PHE A 292 -2.39 -30.46 -9.26
C PHE A 292 -2.44 -31.36 -8.02
N ARG A 293 -1.87 -30.91 -6.91
CA ARG A 293 -1.81 -31.69 -5.67
C ARG A 293 -3.10 -31.48 -4.85
N LEU A 294 -3.72 -32.57 -4.42
CA LEU A 294 -4.92 -32.53 -3.59
C LEU A 294 -4.70 -31.84 -2.24
N ASP A 295 -3.53 -32.08 -1.63
CA ASP A 295 -3.17 -31.47 -0.34
C ASP A 295 -3.05 -29.93 -0.43
N LEU A 296 -2.49 -29.41 -1.53
CA LEU A 296 -2.44 -27.99 -1.80
C LEU A 296 -3.83 -27.39 -2.06
N TYR A 297 -4.69 -28.11 -2.82
CA TYR A 297 -6.07 -27.69 -3.06
C TYR A 297 -6.81 -27.46 -1.74
N HIS A 298 -6.79 -28.44 -0.83
CA HIS A 298 -7.44 -28.28 0.48
C HIS A 298 -6.81 -27.19 1.35
N ARG A 299 -5.53 -26.93 1.18
CA ARG A 299 -4.85 -25.90 1.95
C ARG A 299 -5.14 -24.49 1.45
N LEU A 300 -5.35 -24.30 0.14
CA LEU A 300 -5.74 -23.03 -0.49
C LEU A 300 -7.24 -22.75 -0.38
N GLY A 301 -8.06 -23.76 -0.59
CA GLY A 301 -9.50 -23.67 -0.70
C GLY A 301 -10.23 -23.65 0.65
N VAL A 302 -9.73 -22.92 1.64
CA VAL A 302 -10.44 -22.75 2.93
C VAL A 302 -11.75 -22.00 2.71
N ILE A 303 -11.71 -20.95 1.88
CA ILE A 303 -12.89 -20.22 1.41
C ILE A 303 -12.79 -20.14 -0.11
N ILE A 304 -13.84 -20.54 -0.79
CA ILE A 304 -13.92 -20.48 -2.26
C ILE A 304 -14.89 -19.38 -2.66
N ILE A 305 -14.42 -18.46 -3.52
CA ILE A 305 -15.23 -17.40 -4.11
C ILE A 305 -15.28 -17.64 -5.61
N HIS A 306 -16.46 -17.98 -6.11
CA HIS A 306 -16.69 -18.12 -7.55
C HIS A 306 -17.13 -16.78 -8.14
N VAL A 307 -16.41 -16.28 -9.14
CA VAL A 307 -16.75 -15.06 -9.88
C VAL A 307 -17.45 -15.44 -11.17
N PRO A 308 -18.74 -15.09 -11.33
CA PRO A 308 -19.52 -15.48 -12.49
C PRO A 308 -19.05 -14.76 -13.77
N SER A 309 -19.28 -15.40 -14.90
CA SER A 309 -19.06 -14.81 -16.22
C SER A 309 -19.95 -13.57 -16.41
N LEU A 310 -19.56 -12.68 -17.33
CA LEU A 310 -20.40 -11.50 -17.64
C LEU A 310 -21.74 -11.90 -18.25
N ASN A 311 -21.79 -13.03 -18.95
CA ASN A 311 -23.01 -13.59 -19.53
C ASN A 311 -24.03 -14.04 -18.46
N GLU A 312 -23.58 -14.41 -17.25
CA GLU A 312 -24.42 -14.80 -16.11
C GLU A 312 -24.90 -13.59 -15.28
N ARG A 313 -24.35 -12.39 -15.55
CA ARG A 313 -24.70 -11.14 -14.85
C ARG A 313 -24.93 -9.98 -15.83
N ARG A 314 -25.66 -10.22 -16.88
CA ARG A 314 -25.96 -9.23 -17.95
C ARG A 314 -26.60 -7.94 -17.43
N GLU A 315 -27.27 -8.01 -16.29
CA GLU A 315 -27.83 -6.84 -15.59
C GLU A 315 -26.77 -5.86 -15.08
N ASP A 316 -25.50 -6.28 -14.93
CA ASP A 316 -24.38 -5.41 -14.55
C ASP A 316 -23.77 -4.68 -15.77
N ILE A 317 -24.08 -5.07 -16.99
CA ILE A 317 -23.50 -4.45 -18.21
C ILE A 317 -23.74 -2.95 -18.26
N PRO A 318 -24.94 -2.42 -18.00
CA PRO A 318 -25.16 -0.96 -18.00
C PRO A 318 -24.27 -0.21 -17.01
N HIS A 319 -24.08 -0.76 -15.80
CA HIS A 319 -23.22 -0.17 -14.78
C HIS A 319 -21.76 -0.16 -15.21
N LEU A 320 -21.28 -1.27 -15.78
CA LEU A 320 -19.92 -1.39 -16.33
C LEU A 320 -19.67 -0.44 -17.49
N VAL A 321 -20.63 -0.33 -18.40
CA VAL A 321 -20.53 0.61 -19.56
C VAL A 321 -20.41 2.04 -19.06
N ASN A 322 -21.28 2.49 -18.15
CA ASN A 322 -21.22 3.83 -17.59
C ASN A 322 -19.87 4.09 -16.89
N TYR A 323 -19.44 3.15 -16.06
CA TYR A 323 -18.16 3.24 -15.39
C TYR A 323 -16.99 3.41 -16.37
N PHE A 324 -16.92 2.60 -17.43
CA PHE A 324 -15.85 2.72 -18.43
C PHE A 324 -15.94 4.01 -19.23
N LEU A 325 -17.15 4.48 -19.57
CA LEU A 325 -17.33 5.76 -20.27
C LEU A 325 -16.86 6.94 -19.41
N GLU A 326 -17.16 6.94 -18.11
CA GLU A 326 -16.67 7.95 -17.17
C GLU A 326 -15.15 7.89 -17.01
N MET A 327 -14.58 6.70 -16.89
CA MET A 327 -13.13 6.50 -16.77
C MET A 327 -12.39 7.01 -18.01
N ILE A 328 -12.87 6.67 -19.21
CA ILE A 328 -12.30 7.11 -20.48
C ILE A 328 -12.45 8.63 -20.63
N ALA A 329 -13.60 9.20 -20.30
CA ALA A 329 -13.84 10.64 -20.36
C ALA A 329 -12.86 11.41 -19.45
N ALA A 330 -12.62 10.89 -18.24
CA ALA A 330 -11.67 11.48 -17.30
C ALA A 330 -10.21 11.34 -17.77
N GLU A 331 -9.84 10.22 -18.40
CA GLU A 331 -8.50 9.99 -18.92
C GLU A 331 -8.16 10.94 -20.10
N TYR A 332 -9.13 11.12 -21.01
CA TYR A 332 -8.94 11.96 -22.21
C TYR A 332 -9.40 13.41 -22.04
N GLY A 333 -9.90 13.81 -20.86
CA GLY A 333 -10.40 15.17 -20.61
C GLY A 333 -11.59 15.55 -21.50
N GLN A 334 -12.43 14.56 -21.88
CA GLN A 334 -13.59 14.74 -22.74
C GLN A 334 -14.91 14.61 -21.95
N PRO A 335 -16.01 15.20 -22.46
CA PRO A 335 -17.32 14.96 -21.87
C PRO A 335 -17.68 13.47 -21.91
N VAL A 336 -18.39 12.99 -20.87
CA VAL A 336 -18.87 11.61 -20.83
C VAL A 336 -19.85 11.37 -21.98
N LYS A 337 -19.55 10.37 -22.80
CA LYS A 337 -20.44 9.95 -23.89
C LYS A 337 -21.60 9.14 -23.33
N VAL A 338 -22.78 9.34 -23.89
CA VAL A 338 -23.98 8.58 -23.53
C VAL A 338 -24.29 7.55 -24.61
N LEU A 339 -24.47 6.30 -24.18
CA LEU A 339 -24.86 5.23 -25.11
C LEU A 339 -26.38 5.25 -25.33
N GLU A 340 -26.81 5.16 -26.60
CA GLU A 340 -28.22 5.04 -26.93
C GLU A 340 -28.83 3.73 -26.41
N LYS A 341 -30.12 3.75 -26.13
CA LYS A 341 -30.86 2.59 -25.60
C LYS A 341 -30.68 1.33 -26.46
N LYS A 342 -30.76 1.47 -27.80
CA LYS A 342 -30.56 0.35 -28.73
C LYS A 342 -29.13 -0.22 -28.65
N GLY A 343 -28.12 0.62 -28.45
CA GLY A 343 -26.75 0.19 -28.24
C GLY A 343 -26.58 -0.58 -26.94
N MET A 344 -27.22 -0.12 -25.86
CA MET A 344 -27.18 -0.83 -24.58
C MET A 344 -27.85 -2.21 -24.65
N GLU A 345 -29.01 -2.29 -25.28
CA GLU A 345 -29.71 -3.57 -25.50
C GLU A 345 -28.85 -4.55 -26.32
N ALA A 346 -28.16 -4.07 -27.36
CA ALA A 346 -27.26 -4.89 -28.15
C ALA A 346 -26.08 -5.42 -27.30
N LEU A 347 -25.48 -4.59 -26.44
CA LEU A 347 -24.40 -5.00 -25.53
C LEU A 347 -24.89 -6.03 -24.50
N GLN A 348 -26.10 -5.91 -24.00
CA GLN A 348 -26.68 -6.88 -23.05
C GLN A 348 -26.98 -8.23 -23.69
N GLN A 349 -27.28 -8.26 -24.99
CA GLN A 349 -27.57 -9.51 -25.73
C GLN A 349 -26.31 -10.17 -26.28
N TYR A 350 -25.21 -9.42 -26.38
CA TYR A 350 -23.96 -9.94 -26.92
C TYR A 350 -23.38 -11.06 -26.04
N ASN A 351 -22.70 -12.03 -26.67
CA ASN A 351 -22.01 -13.12 -25.96
C ASN A 351 -20.55 -12.72 -25.67
N TRP A 352 -20.28 -12.34 -24.44
CA TRP A 352 -19.00 -11.84 -23.97
C TRP A 352 -18.04 -12.99 -23.64
N SER A 353 -17.39 -13.60 -24.65
CA SER A 353 -16.41 -14.68 -24.44
C SER A 353 -15.13 -14.21 -23.69
N GLY A 354 -14.80 -12.91 -23.76
CA GLY A 354 -13.69 -12.30 -23.03
C GLY A 354 -14.08 -11.68 -21.69
N ASN A 355 -15.37 -11.78 -21.31
CA ASN A 355 -15.93 -11.17 -20.10
C ASN A 355 -15.72 -9.64 -20.05
N ILE A 356 -15.09 -9.10 -18.98
CA ILE A 356 -14.86 -7.66 -18.81
C ILE A 356 -13.58 -7.19 -19.52
N ARG A 357 -12.64 -8.11 -19.79
CA ARG A 357 -11.40 -7.79 -20.52
C ARG A 357 -11.71 -7.63 -22.03
#